data_fcba3f764618626024ce93ed8ca4948d
#
_entry.id   fcba3f764618626024ce93ed8ca4948d
#
_cell.length_a   1.000
_cell.length_b   1.000
_cell.length_c   1.000
_cell.angle_alpha   90.00
_cell.angle_beta   90.00
_cell.angle_gamma   90.00
#
_symmetry.space_group_name_H-M   'P 1'
#
loop_
_entity.id
_entity.type
_entity.pdbx_description
1 polymer ?
#
loop_
_entity_poly.entity_id
_entity_poly.type
_entity_poly.pdbx_seq_one_letter_code
_entity_poly.pdbx_strand_id
1 'polypeptide(L)'
;KTFYRGTIFTFNHTATLANLQGVIPDSLFADEDQFTFLRDGVIGIEDGIITTVGDYSVIKEQIKAEDNFVDYSNKLITPGFIDAHMHATQTSAVSAYGEKLLTWLNNYVFPSEVAFKSDISARREYGILLNQLFKNGTTSICAYLPSSYDGADVLFEITHKYNMRVIMGNTIM
;
A
#
# COMPACT_ATOMS: atom_id res chain seq x y z
N LYS A 1 -9.49 -1.57 -22.10
CA LYS A 1 -8.91 -2.52 -21.15
C LYS A 1 -7.39 -2.48 -21.28
N THR A 2 -6.65 -2.69 -20.19
CA THR A 2 -5.19 -2.71 -20.19
C THR A 2 -4.70 -4.07 -19.70
N PHE A 3 -3.78 -4.67 -20.44
CA PHE A 3 -3.13 -5.90 -20.06
C PHE A 3 -1.65 -5.66 -19.72
N TYR A 4 -1.18 -6.27 -18.65
CA TYR A 4 0.21 -6.23 -18.20
C TYR A 4 0.77 -7.65 -18.19
N ARG A 5 1.80 -7.91 -19.00
CA ARG A 5 2.52 -9.18 -19.04
C ARG A 5 3.75 -9.12 -18.14
N GLY A 6 4.02 -10.19 -17.39
CA GLY A 6 5.23 -10.31 -16.56
C GLY A 6 5.24 -11.60 -15.76
N THR A 7 6.24 -11.78 -14.93
CA THR A 7 6.19 -12.83 -13.91
C THR A 7 5.22 -12.39 -12.82
N ILE A 8 4.19 -13.18 -12.55
CA ILE A 8 3.14 -12.82 -11.59
C ILE A 8 3.26 -13.67 -10.34
N PHE A 9 3.25 -13.00 -9.19
CA PHE A 9 3.05 -13.61 -7.88
C PHE A 9 1.85 -12.95 -7.21
N THR A 10 0.82 -13.71 -6.87
CA THR A 10 -0.38 -13.21 -6.22
C THR A 10 -0.99 -14.24 -5.29
N PHE A 11 -1.89 -13.80 -4.42
CA PHE A 11 -2.61 -14.65 -3.47
C PHE A 11 -3.95 -15.09 -4.04
N ASN A 12 -4.32 -16.35 -3.83
CA ASN A 12 -5.56 -16.94 -4.34
C ASN A 12 -6.76 -16.75 -3.42
N HIS A 13 -6.51 -16.45 -2.13
CA HIS A 13 -7.56 -16.27 -1.14
C HIS A 13 -7.93 -14.82 -0.92
N THR A 14 -9.17 -14.49 -1.19
CA THR A 14 -9.88 -13.43 -0.49
C THR A 14 -10.35 -14.01 0.84
N ALA A 15 -9.59 -13.80 1.91
CA ALA A 15 -10.14 -13.98 3.25
C ALA A 15 -11.27 -12.97 3.40
N THR A 16 -12.50 -13.43 3.30
CA THR A 16 -13.67 -12.59 3.62
C THR A 16 -13.66 -12.39 5.13
N LEU A 17 -13.88 -11.14 5.58
CA LEU A 17 -14.03 -10.79 7.02
C LEU A 17 -15.00 -11.72 7.77
N ALA A 18 -15.95 -12.34 7.07
CA ALA A 18 -16.86 -13.34 7.60
C ALA A 18 -16.16 -14.62 8.10
N ASN A 19 -14.96 -14.94 7.61
CA ASN A 19 -14.19 -16.12 8.00
C ASN A 19 -13.16 -15.81 9.10
N LEU A 20 -12.94 -14.51 9.42
CA LEU A 20 -12.03 -14.06 10.47
C LEU A 20 -12.81 -13.87 11.78
N GLN A 21 -13.33 -14.94 12.35
CA GLN A 21 -13.87 -14.91 13.73
C GLN A 21 -12.73 -14.79 14.76
N GLY A 22 -11.90 -13.74 14.64
CA GLY A 22 -10.93 -13.34 15.66
C GLY A 22 -9.66 -14.20 15.78
N VAL A 23 -9.55 -15.31 15.07
CA VAL A 23 -8.35 -16.16 15.07
C VAL A 23 -8.01 -16.51 13.63
N ILE A 24 -6.81 -16.16 13.19
CA ILE A 24 -6.28 -16.62 11.91
C ILE A 24 -5.98 -18.12 12.09
N PRO A 25 -6.69 -19.04 11.41
CA PRO A 25 -6.42 -20.47 11.56
C PRO A 25 -5.00 -20.78 11.05
N ASP A 26 -4.28 -21.67 11.75
CA ASP A 26 -2.96 -22.14 11.29
C ASP A 26 -3.03 -22.75 9.87
N SER A 27 -4.19 -23.29 9.47
CA SER A 27 -4.47 -23.76 8.12
C SER A 27 -4.38 -22.68 7.04
N LEU A 28 -4.47 -21.38 7.41
CA LEU A 28 -4.30 -20.29 6.45
C LEU A 28 -2.86 -20.24 5.89
N PHE A 29 -1.90 -20.83 6.59
CA PHE A 29 -0.48 -20.86 6.20
C PHE A 29 -0.04 -22.24 5.71
N ALA A 30 -0.91 -23.24 5.74
CA ALA A 30 -0.58 -24.64 5.46
C ALA A 30 -0.96 -25.11 4.04
N ASP A 31 -1.78 -24.37 3.31
CA ASP A 31 -2.26 -24.75 1.98
C ASP A 31 -1.32 -24.26 0.89
N GLU A 32 -0.75 -25.17 0.11
CA GLU A 32 0.11 -24.88 -1.05
C GLU A 32 -0.64 -24.11 -2.16
N ASP A 33 -1.97 -24.09 -2.13
CA ASP A 33 -2.83 -23.40 -3.11
C ASP A 33 -3.12 -21.93 -2.76
N GLN A 34 -2.46 -21.34 -1.76
CA GLN A 34 -2.76 -19.96 -1.33
C GLN A 34 -2.19 -18.88 -2.24
N PHE A 35 -1.27 -19.22 -3.10
CA PHE A 35 -0.67 -18.26 -4.04
C PHE A 35 -0.59 -18.84 -5.44
N THR A 36 -0.59 -17.93 -6.42
CA THR A 36 -0.35 -18.22 -7.82
C THR A 36 0.98 -17.63 -8.24
N PHE A 37 1.82 -18.44 -8.88
CA PHE A 37 3.06 -18.02 -9.49
C PHE A 37 3.03 -18.37 -10.98
N LEU A 38 3.03 -17.35 -11.84
CA LEU A 38 3.05 -17.47 -13.29
C LEU A 38 4.36 -16.89 -13.82
N ARG A 39 5.20 -17.71 -14.43
CA ARG A 39 6.49 -17.26 -15.01
C ARG A 39 6.29 -16.27 -16.16
N ASP A 40 5.28 -16.51 -16.98
CA ASP A 40 4.87 -15.67 -18.10
C ASP A 40 3.36 -15.45 -18.01
N GLY A 41 2.96 -14.58 -17.11
CA GLY A 41 1.57 -14.30 -16.80
C GLY A 41 1.08 -13.00 -17.39
N VAL A 42 -0.23 -12.83 -17.40
CA VAL A 42 -0.92 -11.59 -17.78
C VAL A 42 -1.98 -11.23 -16.75
N ILE A 43 -2.02 -9.95 -16.39
CA ILE A 43 -3.11 -9.33 -15.64
C ILE A 43 -3.86 -8.38 -16.56
N GLY A 44 -5.17 -8.57 -16.70
CA GLY A 44 -6.06 -7.65 -17.39
C GLY A 44 -6.81 -6.76 -16.41
N ILE A 45 -6.76 -5.45 -16.61
CA ILE A 45 -7.40 -4.44 -15.77
C ILE A 45 -8.41 -3.64 -16.61
N GLU A 46 -9.60 -3.47 -16.06
CA GLU A 46 -10.68 -2.67 -16.64
C GLU A 46 -11.31 -1.85 -15.51
N ASP A 47 -11.40 -0.54 -15.71
CA ASP A 47 -11.96 0.42 -14.73
C ASP A 47 -11.36 0.28 -13.31
N GLY A 48 -10.05 0.01 -13.23
CA GLY A 48 -9.32 -0.17 -11.96
C GLY A 48 -9.51 -1.55 -11.30
N ILE A 49 -10.25 -2.46 -11.93
CA ILE A 49 -10.52 -3.81 -11.42
C ILE A 49 -9.73 -4.84 -12.21
N ILE A 50 -9.08 -5.77 -11.51
CA ILE A 50 -8.46 -6.93 -12.14
C ILE A 50 -9.58 -7.87 -12.61
N THR A 51 -9.70 -8.06 -13.92
CA THR A 51 -10.73 -8.89 -14.55
C THR A 51 -10.18 -10.19 -15.11
N THR A 52 -8.86 -10.29 -15.24
CA THR A 52 -8.19 -11.44 -15.86
C THR A 52 -6.84 -11.65 -15.21
N VAL A 53 -6.53 -12.88 -14.83
CA VAL A 53 -5.19 -13.33 -14.41
C VAL A 53 -4.99 -14.72 -15.01
N GLY A 54 -3.85 -14.95 -15.67
CA GLY A 54 -3.56 -16.27 -16.22
C GLY A 54 -2.26 -16.29 -17.02
N ASP A 55 -1.95 -17.45 -17.56
CA ASP A 55 -0.78 -17.65 -18.41
C ASP A 55 -0.92 -16.88 -19.73
N TYR A 56 0.16 -16.23 -20.17
CA TYR A 56 0.14 -15.44 -21.41
C TYR A 56 -0.20 -16.29 -22.63
N SER A 57 0.27 -17.53 -22.70
CA SER A 57 0.00 -18.43 -23.82
C SER A 57 -1.51 -18.67 -24.03
N VAL A 58 -2.28 -18.61 -22.94
CA VAL A 58 -3.75 -18.79 -22.93
C VAL A 58 -4.47 -17.45 -23.16
N ILE A 59 -4.03 -16.40 -22.47
CA ILE A 59 -4.73 -15.11 -22.46
C ILE A 59 -4.50 -14.31 -23.74
N LYS A 60 -3.37 -14.47 -24.42
CA LYS A 60 -3.00 -13.67 -25.61
C LYS A 60 -4.09 -13.64 -26.70
N GLU A 61 -4.84 -14.72 -26.85
CA GLU A 61 -5.94 -14.82 -27.84
C GLU A 61 -7.15 -13.95 -27.48
N GLN A 62 -7.24 -13.49 -26.23
CA GLN A 62 -8.32 -12.62 -25.72
C GLN A 62 -7.95 -11.14 -25.82
N ILE A 63 -6.68 -10.80 -26.09
CA ILE A 63 -6.21 -9.43 -26.20
C ILE A 63 -6.56 -8.91 -27.59
N LYS A 64 -7.36 -7.85 -27.63
CA LYS A 64 -7.82 -7.25 -28.89
C LYS A 64 -6.88 -6.14 -29.33
N ALA A 65 -6.97 -5.77 -30.60
CA ALA A 65 -6.15 -4.70 -31.19
C ALA A 65 -6.38 -3.33 -30.54
N GLU A 66 -7.58 -3.09 -30.02
CA GLU A 66 -7.93 -1.87 -29.30
C GLU A 66 -7.52 -1.84 -27.81
N ASP A 67 -7.11 -2.99 -27.27
CA ASP A 67 -6.64 -3.05 -25.87
C ASP A 67 -5.23 -2.47 -25.74
N ASN A 68 -4.97 -1.85 -24.59
CA ASN A 68 -3.62 -1.42 -24.26
C ASN A 68 -2.82 -2.59 -23.70
N PHE A 69 -1.61 -2.82 -24.23
CA PHE A 69 -0.74 -3.91 -23.80
C PHE A 69 0.62 -3.38 -23.35
N VAL A 70 1.01 -3.74 -22.12
CA VAL A 70 2.30 -3.36 -21.53
C VAL A 70 3.11 -4.61 -21.23
N ASP A 71 4.29 -4.73 -21.84
CA ASP A 71 5.17 -5.89 -21.65
C ASP A 71 6.22 -5.62 -20.56
N TYR A 72 6.08 -6.35 -19.46
CA TYR A 72 7.04 -6.42 -18.35
C TYR A 72 7.65 -7.82 -18.21
N SER A 73 7.93 -8.50 -19.32
CA SER A 73 8.40 -9.91 -19.34
C SER A 73 9.59 -10.22 -18.42
N ASN A 74 10.40 -9.20 -18.10
CA ASN A 74 11.58 -9.35 -17.22
C ASN A 74 11.34 -8.76 -15.81
N LYS A 75 10.10 -8.53 -15.44
CA LYS A 75 9.75 -7.93 -14.13
C LYS A 75 8.75 -8.81 -13.40
N LEU A 76 8.82 -8.73 -12.07
CA LEU A 76 7.85 -9.35 -11.18
C LEU A 76 6.69 -8.38 -10.92
N ILE A 77 5.48 -8.87 -11.12
CA ILE A 77 4.23 -8.17 -10.81
C ILE A 77 3.65 -8.83 -9.55
N THR A 78 3.45 -8.02 -8.51
CA THR A 78 2.89 -8.48 -7.21
C THR A 78 1.75 -7.57 -6.78
N PRO A 79 0.89 -7.99 -5.85
CA PRO A 79 0.05 -7.08 -5.09
C PRO A 79 0.89 -5.99 -4.42
N GLY A 80 0.32 -4.79 -4.25
CA GLY A 80 0.99 -3.73 -3.50
C GLY A 80 1.20 -4.13 -2.04
N PHE A 81 2.29 -3.63 -1.46
CA PHE A 81 2.62 -3.92 -0.05
C PHE A 81 1.63 -3.22 0.89
N ILE A 82 1.41 -3.86 2.03
CA ILE A 82 0.58 -3.35 3.12
C ILE A 82 1.51 -3.04 4.30
N ASP A 83 1.59 -1.76 4.68
CA ASP A 83 2.24 -1.37 5.92
C ASP A 83 1.20 -1.35 7.04
N ALA A 84 1.26 -2.36 7.91
CA ALA A 84 0.26 -2.56 8.96
C ALA A 84 0.51 -1.69 10.22
N HIS A 85 1.63 -0.96 10.30
CA HIS A 85 1.95 -0.09 11.43
C HIS A 85 2.96 0.98 11.05
N MET A 86 2.49 2.21 10.93
CA MET A 86 3.36 3.36 10.68
C MET A 86 2.85 4.63 11.39
N HIS A 87 3.76 5.58 11.58
CA HIS A 87 3.45 6.92 12.06
C HIS A 87 3.61 7.93 10.93
N ALA A 88 2.50 8.41 10.39
CA ALA A 88 2.48 9.25 9.20
C ALA A 88 3.20 10.60 9.38
N THR A 89 3.37 11.04 10.62
CA THR A 89 4.00 12.32 10.98
C THR A 89 5.50 12.27 11.17
N GLN A 90 6.11 11.08 11.07
CA GLN A 90 7.52 10.89 11.41
C GLN A 90 8.44 10.80 10.18
N THR A 91 8.01 11.28 9.02
CA THR A 91 8.77 11.23 7.77
C THR A 91 10.15 11.87 7.90
N SER A 92 10.25 13.01 8.57
CA SER A 92 11.53 13.71 8.80
C SER A 92 12.38 13.08 9.91
N ALA A 93 11.83 12.17 10.71
CA ALA A 93 12.54 11.44 11.75
C ALA A 93 13.02 10.05 11.30
N VAL A 94 12.76 9.66 10.05
CA VAL A 94 13.24 8.39 9.49
C VAL A 94 14.76 8.33 9.55
N SER A 95 15.29 7.23 10.11
CA SER A 95 16.72 7.00 10.31
C SER A 95 17.40 7.97 11.29
N ALA A 96 16.66 8.78 12.04
CA ALA A 96 17.26 9.59 13.09
C ALA A 96 17.76 8.70 14.24
N TYR A 97 19.03 8.85 14.59
CA TYR A 97 19.62 8.06 15.66
C TYR A 97 19.17 8.54 17.04
N GLY A 98 18.82 7.62 17.91
CA GLY A 98 18.47 7.91 19.30
C GLY A 98 19.02 6.85 20.26
N GLU A 99 19.76 7.26 21.26
CA GLU A 99 20.32 6.34 22.28
C GLU A 99 19.22 5.80 23.20
N LYS A 100 18.24 6.64 23.56
CA LYS A 100 17.13 6.30 24.46
C LYS A 100 15.82 6.79 23.85
N LEU A 101 14.75 6.03 24.04
CA LEU A 101 13.44 6.32 23.48
C LEU A 101 12.98 7.76 23.77
N LEU A 102 12.97 8.18 25.04
CA LEU A 102 12.49 9.52 25.39
C LEU A 102 13.36 10.64 24.80
N THR A 103 14.66 10.45 24.73
CA THR A 103 15.57 11.41 24.08
C THR A 103 15.29 11.50 22.59
N TRP A 104 15.08 10.37 21.92
CA TRP A 104 14.73 10.31 20.51
C TRP A 104 13.38 10.96 20.24
N LEU A 105 12.35 10.68 21.05
CA LEU A 105 11.04 11.32 20.95
C LEU A 105 11.12 12.84 21.05
N ASN A 106 11.83 13.36 22.06
CA ASN A 106 11.95 14.79 22.28
C ASN A 106 12.75 15.51 21.20
N ASN A 107 13.82 14.88 20.70
CA ASN A 107 14.75 15.54 19.78
C ASN A 107 14.29 15.46 18.31
N TYR A 108 13.53 14.43 17.93
CA TYR A 108 13.20 14.16 16.54
C TYR A 108 11.69 14.01 16.30
N VAL A 109 11.00 13.19 17.09
CA VAL A 109 9.60 12.84 16.80
C VAL A 109 8.66 14.00 17.08
N PHE A 110 8.66 14.54 18.30
CA PHE A 110 7.76 15.65 18.65
C PHE A 110 8.01 16.91 17.81
N PRO A 111 9.26 17.32 17.51
CA PRO A 111 9.50 18.40 16.55
C PRO A 111 8.97 18.10 15.14
N SER A 112 9.08 16.85 14.68
CA SER A 112 8.53 16.41 13.39
C SER A 112 7.01 16.59 13.35
N GLU A 113 6.30 16.22 14.40
CA GLU A 113 4.85 16.30 14.48
C GLU A 113 4.31 17.75 14.50
N VAL A 114 5.12 18.71 14.96
CA VAL A 114 4.73 20.12 14.94
C VAL A 114 4.48 20.64 13.53
N ALA A 115 5.18 20.10 12.52
CA ALA A 115 4.98 20.47 11.12
C ALA A 115 3.56 20.19 10.61
N PHE A 116 2.82 19.27 11.25
CA PHE A 116 1.48 18.87 10.85
C PHE A 116 0.35 19.69 11.51
N LYS A 117 0.67 20.74 12.25
CA LYS A 117 -0.31 21.66 12.82
C LYS A 117 -0.87 22.67 11.81
N SER A 118 -0.26 22.78 10.65
CA SER A 118 -0.68 23.69 9.56
C SER A 118 -1.05 22.84 8.34
N ASP A 119 -2.20 23.14 7.71
CA ASP A 119 -2.68 22.49 6.50
C ASP A 119 -1.59 22.51 5.38
N ILE A 120 -0.98 23.66 5.12
CA ILE A 120 0.05 23.78 4.08
C ILE A 120 1.24 22.87 4.34
N SER A 121 1.74 22.85 5.57
CA SER A 121 2.87 22.00 5.95
C SER A 121 2.50 20.52 5.90
N ALA A 122 1.31 20.16 6.41
CA ALA A 122 0.80 18.81 6.39
C ALA A 122 0.67 18.28 4.96
N ARG A 123 0.11 19.05 4.03
CA ARG A 123 -0.01 18.68 2.62
C ARG A 123 1.34 18.39 1.97
N ARG A 124 2.33 19.22 2.27
CA ARG A 124 3.70 19.03 1.75
C ARG A 124 4.31 17.74 2.28
N GLU A 125 4.29 17.54 3.59
CA GLU A 125 4.92 16.37 4.24
C GLU A 125 4.22 15.06 3.86
N TYR A 126 2.88 15.03 3.85
CA TYR A 126 2.14 13.87 3.38
C TYR A 126 2.31 13.59 1.89
N GLY A 127 2.47 14.64 1.07
CA GLY A 127 2.82 14.46 -0.34
C GLY A 127 4.17 13.76 -0.53
N ILE A 128 5.17 14.10 0.30
CA ILE A 128 6.47 13.43 0.32
C ILE A 128 6.31 11.98 0.79
N LEU A 129 5.59 11.75 1.88
CA LEU A 129 5.32 10.42 2.43
C LEU A 129 4.68 9.50 1.39
N LEU A 130 3.57 9.92 0.79
CA LEU A 130 2.85 9.09 -0.19
C LEU A 130 3.70 8.78 -1.42
N ASN A 131 4.48 9.76 -1.89
CA ASN A 131 5.41 9.54 -2.99
C ASN A 131 6.46 8.45 -2.63
N GLN A 132 6.98 8.46 -1.40
CA GLN A 132 7.91 7.42 -0.95
C GLN A 132 7.22 6.06 -0.81
N LEU A 133 6.03 6.00 -0.25
CA LEU A 133 5.26 4.76 -0.13
C LEU A 133 5.00 4.12 -1.51
N PHE A 134 4.49 4.89 -2.47
CA PHE A 134 4.22 4.38 -3.80
C PHE A 134 5.49 3.98 -4.56
N LYS A 135 6.57 4.74 -4.46
CA LYS A 135 7.87 4.38 -5.06
C LYS A 135 8.43 3.06 -4.53
N ASN A 136 8.10 2.72 -3.29
CA ASN A 136 8.53 1.47 -2.65
C ASN A 136 7.46 0.37 -2.72
N GLY A 137 6.36 0.59 -3.46
CA GLY A 137 5.33 -0.41 -3.71
C GLY A 137 4.28 -0.56 -2.61
N THR A 138 4.27 0.32 -1.58
CA THR A 138 3.24 0.30 -0.54
C THR A 138 1.97 0.99 -1.05
N THR A 139 0.86 0.27 -1.04
CA THR A 139 -0.44 0.74 -1.55
C THR A 139 -1.54 0.76 -0.49
N SER A 140 -1.27 0.21 0.70
CA SER A 140 -2.19 0.20 1.84
C SER A 140 -1.42 0.48 3.13
N ILE A 141 -2.01 1.27 4.02
CA ILE A 141 -1.37 1.61 5.30
C ILE A 141 -2.35 1.53 6.47
N CYS A 142 -1.81 1.14 7.64
CA CYS A 142 -2.43 1.40 8.93
C CYS A 142 -1.58 2.42 9.67
N ALA A 143 -2.07 3.66 9.80
CA ALA A 143 -1.26 4.80 10.21
C ALA A 143 -1.77 5.49 11.48
N TYR A 144 -0.84 5.79 12.38
CA TYR A 144 -1.06 6.72 13.46
C TYR A 144 -0.88 8.15 12.95
N LEU A 145 -1.86 9.01 13.28
CA LEU A 145 -1.92 10.40 12.90
C LEU A 145 -1.51 11.31 14.07
N PRO A 146 -1.23 12.60 13.79
CA PRO A 146 -0.95 13.55 14.87
C PRO A 146 -2.19 13.77 15.74
N SER A 147 -1.99 14.34 16.92
CA SER A 147 -3.08 14.77 17.79
C SER A 147 -3.89 15.94 17.24
N SER A 148 -3.36 16.65 16.21
CA SER A 148 -4.06 17.79 15.59
C SER A 148 -5.11 17.30 14.59
N TYR A 149 -6.31 17.87 14.66
CA TYR A 149 -7.41 17.58 13.75
C TYR A 149 -7.05 17.93 12.29
N ASP A 150 -6.51 19.13 12.07
CA ASP A 150 -6.19 19.62 10.72
C ASP A 150 -5.20 18.70 9.98
N GLY A 151 -4.17 18.21 10.69
CA GLY A 151 -3.21 17.29 10.11
C GLY A 151 -3.82 15.93 9.75
N ALA A 152 -4.78 15.45 10.53
CA ALA A 152 -5.47 14.19 10.23
C ALA A 152 -6.35 14.31 8.99
N ASP A 153 -7.16 15.38 8.91
CA ASP A 153 -8.10 15.62 7.81
C ASP A 153 -7.38 15.71 6.46
N VAL A 154 -6.24 16.41 6.43
CA VAL A 154 -5.39 16.50 5.23
C VAL A 154 -4.94 15.14 4.71
N LEU A 155 -4.55 14.20 5.59
CA LEU A 155 -4.12 12.88 5.12
C LEU A 155 -5.30 12.06 4.58
N PHE A 156 -6.48 12.13 5.21
CA PHE A 156 -7.69 11.51 4.69
C PHE A 156 -8.03 12.04 3.29
N GLU A 157 -8.00 13.36 3.09
CA GLU A 157 -8.26 13.98 1.80
C GLU A 157 -7.27 13.50 0.72
N ILE A 158 -5.96 13.53 1.02
CA ILE A 158 -4.93 13.15 0.04
C ILE A 158 -5.03 11.66 -0.29
N THR A 159 -5.17 10.79 0.69
CA THR A 159 -5.27 9.34 0.45
C THR A 159 -6.53 8.98 -0.33
N HIS A 160 -7.65 9.67 -0.07
CA HIS A 160 -8.87 9.54 -0.86
C HIS A 160 -8.65 9.93 -2.33
N LYS A 161 -7.98 11.05 -2.57
CA LYS A 161 -7.66 11.52 -3.93
C LYS A 161 -6.83 10.51 -4.74
N TYR A 162 -5.91 9.81 -4.09
CA TYR A 162 -5.09 8.76 -4.72
C TYR A 162 -5.71 7.37 -4.67
N ASN A 163 -6.92 7.24 -4.14
CA ASN A 163 -7.63 5.98 -3.94
C ASN A 163 -6.79 4.93 -3.18
N MET A 164 -6.00 5.40 -2.21
CA MET A 164 -5.17 4.54 -1.37
C MET A 164 -6.02 3.89 -0.27
N ARG A 165 -5.81 2.62 0.02
CA ARG A 165 -6.46 1.94 1.14
C ARG A 165 -5.78 2.34 2.45
N VAL A 166 -6.59 2.82 3.40
CA VAL A 166 -6.04 3.34 4.65
C VAL A 166 -6.92 2.98 5.84
N ILE A 167 -6.28 2.67 6.95
CA ILE A 167 -6.86 2.64 8.29
C ILE A 167 -6.06 3.66 9.09
N MET A 168 -6.72 4.68 9.62
CA MET A 168 -6.04 5.78 10.29
C MET A 168 -6.77 6.20 11.55
N GLY A 169 -6.01 6.61 12.56
CA GLY A 169 -6.55 7.12 13.80
C GLY A 169 -5.61 8.12 14.48
N ASN A 170 -6.18 9.12 15.14
CA ASN A 170 -5.40 10.13 15.87
C ASN A 170 -4.75 9.51 17.09
N THR A 171 -3.51 9.90 17.32
CA THR A 171 -2.81 9.61 18.56
C THR A 171 -3.31 10.58 19.64
N ILE A 172 -3.91 10.03 20.69
CA ILE A 172 -4.33 10.80 21.86
C ILE A 172 -3.20 10.73 22.88
N MET A 173 -2.55 11.86 23.12
CA MET A 173 -1.48 12.01 24.11
C MET A 173 -1.85 13.13 25.10
#